data_812c2f8c54b11c37adcdc80c48d5d11c
#
_entry.id   812c2f8c54b11c37adcdc80c48d5d11c
#
_cell.length_a   1.000
_cell.length_b   1.000
_cell.length_c   1.000
_cell.angle_alpha   90.00
_cell.angle_beta   90.00
_cell.angle_gamma   90.00
#
_symmetry.space_group_name_H-M   'P 1'
#
loop_
_entity.id
_entity.type
_entity.pdbx_description
1 polymer ?
#
loop_
_entity_poly.entity_id
_entity_poly.type
_entity_poly.pdbx_seq_one_letter_code
_entity_poly.pdbx_strand_id
1 'polypeptide(L)'
;MIDLYTFGTPNGRKASIMLEETGLDYTSHTINITKDDQFKTDFLKISPNNKIPAIVDHDNGISMMESGAILLYLAEKTGRFLSSDFNKRWQTIEWLMWQMGGLGPMAGQAHHFAKFNPEVSVYAKELYIDETKRLYGVLNTQLEGKDYIIDEFSIADIATWPWISRFEWQQIDLNDFPNVQRWYQNIARRPAVEAGYHVPNFISDIPGV
;
A
#
# COMPACT_ATOMS: atom_id res chain seq x y z
N MET A 1 -2.48 -22.08 -3.76
CA MET A 1 -3.64 -21.16 -3.74
C MET A 1 -3.59 -20.33 -2.46
N ILE A 2 -3.87 -19.02 -2.56
CA ILE A 2 -3.75 -18.06 -1.45
C ILE A 2 -5.15 -17.55 -1.05
N ASP A 3 -5.47 -17.51 0.23
CA ASP A 3 -6.59 -16.75 0.77
C ASP A 3 -6.09 -15.36 1.18
N LEU A 4 -6.70 -14.30 0.63
CA LEU A 4 -6.43 -12.90 0.97
C LEU A 4 -7.57 -12.35 1.82
N TYR A 5 -7.29 -11.98 3.05
CA TYR A 5 -8.22 -11.32 3.96
C TYR A 5 -7.97 -9.81 3.92
N THR A 6 -8.88 -9.05 3.34
CA THR A 6 -8.62 -7.65 3.00
C THR A 6 -9.87 -6.75 3.05
N PHE A 7 -9.65 -5.46 2.90
CA PHE A 7 -10.65 -4.41 2.70
C PHE A 7 -10.08 -3.32 1.81
N GLY A 8 -10.90 -2.52 1.14
CA GLY A 8 -10.51 -1.49 0.16
C GLY A 8 -9.75 -0.30 0.74
N THR A 9 -8.70 -0.56 1.53
CA THR A 9 -7.81 0.42 2.14
C THR A 9 -6.45 0.45 1.44
N PRO A 10 -5.62 1.48 1.61
CA PRO A 10 -4.28 1.49 1.02
C PRO A 10 -3.45 0.25 1.36
N ASN A 11 -3.48 -0.23 2.62
CA ASN A 11 -2.73 -1.43 2.99
C ASN A 11 -3.31 -2.72 2.39
N GLY A 12 -4.64 -2.83 2.31
CA GLY A 12 -5.31 -3.96 1.64
C GLY A 12 -4.91 -4.05 0.16
N ARG A 13 -4.89 -2.91 -0.52
CA ARG A 13 -4.52 -2.79 -1.94
C ARG A 13 -3.06 -3.17 -2.24
N LYS A 14 -2.14 -3.03 -1.30
CA LYS A 14 -0.77 -3.54 -1.49
C LYS A 14 -0.77 -5.04 -1.82
N ALA A 15 -1.47 -5.81 -1.00
CA ALA A 15 -1.51 -7.27 -1.16
C ALA A 15 -2.29 -7.68 -2.41
N SER A 16 -3.45 -7.06 -2.68
CA SER A 16 -4.23 -7.39 -3.87
C SER A 16 -3.51 -7.02 -5.18
N ILE A 17 -2.89 -5.84 -5.26
CA ILE A 17 -2.08 -5.44 -6.42
C ILE A 17 -0.91 -6.41 -6.61
N MET A 18 -0.22 -6.81 -5.55
CA MET A 18 0.87 -7.77 -5.65
C MET A 18 0.41 -9.13 -6.17
N LEU A 19 -0.74 -9.63 -5.73
CA LEU A 19 -1.31 -10.89 -6.21
C LEU A 19 -1.68 -10.80 -7.70
N GLU A 20 -2.31 -9.72 -8.13
CA GLU A 20 -2.61 -9.47 -9.55
C GLU A 20 -1.33 -9.34 -10.40
N GLU A 21 -0.32 -8.61 -9.92
CA GLU A 21 0.97 -8.44 -10.63
C GLU A 21 1.75 -9.75 -10.75
N THR A 22 1.63 -10.63 -9.77
CA THR A 22 2.31 -11.94 -9.81
C THR A 22 1.54 -12.98 -10.60
N GLY A 23 0.22 -12.81 -10.78
CA GLY A 23 -0.65 -13.78 -11.42
C GLY A 23 -0.88 -15.03 -10.58
N LEU A 24 -0.70 -14.94 -9.27
CA LEU A 24 -0.98 -16.05 -8.35
C LEU A 24 -2.49 -16.23 -8.16
N ASP A 25 -2.95 -17.47 -8.19
CA ASP A 25 -4.34 -17.79 -7.88
C ASP A 25 -4.65 -17.48 -6.41
N TYR A 26 -5.71 -16.69 -6.18
CA TYR A 26 -6.14 -16.34 -4.84
C TYR A 26 -7.66 -16.21 -4.71
N THR A 27 -8.15 -16.36 -3.49
CA THR A 27 -9.53 -16.04 -3.11
C THR A 27 -9.52 -14.85 -2.14
N SER A 28 -10.31 -13.81 -2.44
CA SER A 28 -10.42 -12.65 -1.55
C SER A 28 -11.57 -12.82 -0.56
N HIS A 29 -11.29 -12.55 0.72
CA HIS A 29 -12.25 -12.56 1.83
C HIS A 29 -12.37 -11.13 2.38
N THR A 30 -13.57 -10.58 2.35
CA THR A 30 -13.84 -9.24 2.87
C THR A 30 -13.82 -9.24 4.40
N ILE A 31 -12.92 -8.46 4.99
CA ILE A 31 -12.92 -8.12 6.42
C ILE A 31 -13.36 -6.67 6.55
N ASN A 32 -14.66 -6.47 6.79
CA ASN A 32 -15.22 -5.13 6.86
C ASN A 32 -14.87 -4.45 8.19
N ILE A 33 -13.82 -3.62 8.17
CA ILE A 33 -13.33 -2.90 9.35
C ILE A 33 -14.29 -1.84 9.88
N THR A 34 -15.32 -1.46 9.11
CA THR A 34 -16.37 -0.55 9.58
C THR A 34 -17.49 -1.27 10.33
N LYS A 35 -17.47 -2.61 10.34
CA LYS A 35 -18.40 -3.51 11.05
C LYS A 35 -17.70 -4.38 12.07
N ASP A 36 -16.48 -4.02 12.45
CA ASP A 36 -15.69 -4.72 13.46
C ASP A 36 -15.34 -6.19 13.14
N ASP A 37 -15.37 -6.58 11.84
CA ASP A 37 -15.00 -7.93 11.40
C ASP A 37 -13.55 -8.30 11.81
N GLN A 38 -12.65 -7.32 11.93
CA GLN A 38 -11.26 -7.52 12.33
C GLN A 38 -11.10 -8.03 13.77
N PHE A 39 -12.15 -7.95 14.59
CA PHE A 39 -12.15 -8.46 15.98
C PHE A 39 -12.79 -9.85 16.11
N LYS A 40 -13.29 -10.44 15.03
CA LYS A 40 -13.84 -11.79 15.04
C LYS A 40 -12.75 -12.83 15.33
N THR A 41 -13.09 -13.81 16.17
CA THR A 41 -12.16 -14.84 16.64
C THR A 41 -11.42 -15.55 15.52
N ASP A 42 -12.09 -15.85 14.40
CA ASP A 42 -11.46 -16.58 13.30
C ASP A 42 -10.44 -15.71 12.55
N PHE A 43 -10.70 -14.42 12.39
CA PHE A 43 -9.72 -13.51 11.81
C PHE A 43 -8.53 -13.27 12.75
N LEU A 44 -8.76 -13.19 14.06
CA LEU A 44 -7.68 -13.01 15.05
C LEU A 44 -6.69 -14.18 15.09
N LYS A 45 -7.11 -15.40 14.69
CA LYS A 45 -6.18 -16.54 14.53
C LYS A 45 -5.19 -16.33 13.38
N ILE A 46 -5.57 -15.56 12.36
CA ILE A 46 -4.76 -15.25 11.16
C ILE A 46 -3.96 -13.97 11.38
N SER A 47 -4.61 -12.94 11.94
CA SER A 47 -4.03 -11.63 12.22
C SER A 47 -4.24 -11.22 13.68
N PRO A 48 -3.37 -11.65 14.60
CA PRO A 48 -3.51 -11.34 16.03
C PRO A 48 -3.43 -9.83 16.34
N ASN A 49 -2.91 -9.01 15.42
CA ASN A 49 -2.91 -7.55 15.51
C ASN A 49 -4.25 -6.92 15.08
N ASN A 50 -5.28 -7.72 14.75
CA ASN A 50 -6.59 -7.24 14.26
C ASN A 50 -6.51 -6.22 13.10
N LYS A 51 -5.55 -6.38 12.20
CA LYS A 51 -5.35 -5.50 11.03
C LYS A 51 -5.41 -6.30 9.73
N ILE A 52 -5.95 -5.68 8.70
CA ILE A 52 -5.84 -6.13 7.31
C ILE A 52 -4.63 -5.45 6.65
N PRO A 53 -4.08 -6.03 5.57
CA PRO A 53 -4.35 -7.36 5.02
C PRO A 53 -3.70 -8.49 5.84
N ALA A 54 -4.22 -9.71 5.62
CA ALA A 54 -3.56 -10.95 6.02
C ALA A 54 -3.73 -11.99 4.90
N ILE A 55 -2.85 -12.98 4.84
CA ILE A 55 -2.92 -14.08 3.88
C ILE A 55 -2.80 -15.43 4.58
N VAL A 56 -3.37 -16.46 3.93
CA VAL A 56 -3.09 -17.88 4.21
C VAL A 56 -2.65 -18.53 2.90
N ASP A 57 -1.43 -19.03 2.85
CA ASP A 57 -0.92 -19.78 1.70
C ASP A 57 -1.07 -21.26 1.94
N HIS A 58 -2.00 -21.90 1.21
CA HIS A 58 -2.32 -23.33 1.34
C HIS A 58 -1.24 -24.26 0.79
N ASP A 59 -0.31 -23.75 -0.03
CA ASP A 59 0.77 -24.59 -0.60
C ASP A 59 1.78 -25.02 0.47
N ASN A 60 1.94 -24.21 1.53
CA ASN A 60 2.93 -24.44 2.58
C ASN A 60 2.40 -24.21 4.00
N GLY A 61 1.12 -23.85 4.14
CA GLY A 61 0.45 -23.65 5.43
C GLY A 61 0.85 -22.35 6.15
N ILE A 62 1.51 -21.39 5.48
CA ILE A 62 1.88 -20.12 6.08
C ILE A 62 0.64 -19.23 6.24
N SER A 63 0.45 -18.72 7.46
CA SER A 63 -0.46 -17.62 7.78
C SER A 63 0.36 -16.38 8.12
N MET A 64 0.05 -15.24 7.51
CA MET A 64 0.88 -14.03 7.61
C MET A 64 0.03 -12.78 7.66
N MET A 65 0.36 -11.88 8.59
CA MET A 65 -0.10 -10.49 8.64
C MET A 65 1.07 -9.55 8.26
N GLU A 66 0.85 -8.24 8.30
CA GLU A 66 1.75 -7.15 7.91
C GLU A 66 1.93 -7.04 6.40
N SER A 67 1.39 -5.95 5.83
CA SER A 67 1.39 -5.75 4.38
C SER A 67 2.79 -5.75 3.75
N GLY A 68 3.80 -5.20 4.44
CA GLY A 68 5.19 -5.22 3.98
C GLY A 68 5.79 -6.63 3.98
N ALA A 69 5.50 -7.43 5.01
CA ALA A 69 5.95 -8.82 5.09
C ALA A 69 5.28 -9.68 4.02
N ILE A 70 3.99 -9.47 3.76
CA ILE A 70 3.24 -10.13 2.68
C ILE A 70 3.89 -9.83 1.33
N LEU A 71 4.25 -8.56 1.04
CA LEU A 71 4.92 -8.20 -0.20
C LEU A 71 6.27 -8.90 -0.36
N LEU A 72 7.09 -8.92 0.69
CA LEU A 72 8.37 -9.64 0.69
C LEU A 72 8.16 -11.14 0.44
N TYR A 73 7.23 -11.76 1.13
CA TYR A 73 6.92 -13.18 0.97
C TYR A 73 6.49 -13.52 -0.45
N LEU A 74 5.57 -12.74 -1.04
CA LEU A 74 5.08 -12.98 -2.40
C LEU A 74 6.17 -12.73 -3.44
N ALA A 75 7.06 -11.75 -3.21
CA ALA A 75 8.21 -11.50 -4.06
C ALA A 75 9.20 -12.68 -4.03
N GLU A 76 9.52 -13.21 -2.86
CA GLU A 76 10.37 -14.40 -2.70
C GLU A 76 9.72 -15.65 -3.33
N LYS A 77 8.44 -15.87 -3.09
CA LYS A 77 7.69 -17.02 -3.64
C LYS A 77 7.70 -17.03 -5.17
N THR A 78 7.67 -15.87 -5.80
CA THR A 78 7.55 -15.74 -7.27
C THR A 78 8.85 -15.37 -7.98
N GLY A 79 9.87 -14.93 -7.25
CA GLY A 79 11.10 -14.38 -7.82
C GLY A 79 10.89 -13.05 -8.58
N ARG A 80 9.80 -12.30 -8.28
CA ARG A 80 9.43 -11.07 -9.00
C ARG A 80 9.36 -9.87 -8.05
N PHE A 81 9.61 -8.68 -8.57
CA PHE A 81 9.48 -7.39 -7.87
C PHE A 81 10.41 -7.18 -6.65
N LEU A 82 11.40 -8.07 -6.47
CA LEU A 82 12.50 -7.91 -5.54
C LEU A 82 13.76 -8.44 -6.23
N SER A 83 14.66 -7.52 -6.58
CA SER A 83 15.85 -7.84 -7.36
C SER A 83 16.74 -8.88 -6.69
N SER A 84 17.38 -9.75 -7.49
CA SER A 84 18.45 -10.65 -7.02
C SER A 84 19.80 -9.94 -6.90
N ASP A 85 19.96 -8.75 -7.52
CA ASP A 85 21.14 -7.90 -7.29
C ASP A 85 21.16 -7.42 -5.86
N PHE A 86 22.30 -7.59 -5.18
CA PHE A 86 22.43 -7.28 -3.76
C PHE A 86 22.10 -5.81 -3.44
N ASN A 87 22.60 -4.86 -4.22
CA ASN A 87 22.40 -3.44 -3.93
C ASN A 87 20.95 -3.01 -4.17
N LYS A 88 20.39 -3.39 -5.31
CA LYS A 88 18.99 -3.08 -5.64
C LYS A 88 18.01 -3.74 -4.67
N ARG A 89 18.30 -4.96 -4.23
CA ARG A 89 17.49 -5.66 -3.23
C ARG A 89 17.41 -4.86 -1.93
N TRP A 90 18.56 -4.41 -1.41
CA TRP A 90 18.58 -3.63 -0.17
C TRP A 90 17.98 -2.24 -0.32
N GLN A 91 18.17 -1.59 -1.47
CA GLN A 91 17.46 -0.34 -1.77
C GLN A 91 15.94 -0.53 -1.81
N THR A 92 15.45 -1.63 -2.41
CA THR A 92 14.03 -1.97 -2.38
C THR A 92 13.51 -2.12 -0.95
N ILE A 93 14.24 -2.86 -0.11
CA ILE A 93 13.86 -3.09 1.29
C ILE A 93 13.91 -1.77 2.10
N GLU A 94 14.91 -0.92 1.88
CA GLU A 94 15.01 0.40 2.49
C GLU A 94 13.76 1.24 2.20
N TRP A 95 13.36 1.35 0.94
CA TRP A 95 12.16 2.10 0.54
C TRP A 95 10.86 1.44 0.99
N LEU A 96 10.81 0.12 1.06
CA LEU A 96 9.70 -0.59 1.68
C LEU A 96 9.58 -0.23 3.16
N MET A 97 10.68 -0.23 3.92
CA MET A 97 10.68 0.13 5.34
C MET A 97 10.35 1.62 5.54
N TRP A 98 10.85 2.51 4.68
CA TRP A 98 10.46 3.92 4.67
C TRP A 98 8.95 4.10 4.51
N GLN A 99 8.34 3.34 3.60
CA GLN A 99 6.89 3.38 3.43
C GLN A 99 6.15 2.83 4.65
N MET A 100 6.59 1.68 5.20
CA MET A 100 5.93 1.02 6.33
C MET A 100 6.07 1.80 7.64
N GLY A 101 7.23 2.38 7.89
CA GLY A 101 7.53 3.11 9.13
C GLY A 101 7.23 4.61 9.08
N GLY A 102 7.15 5.19 7.89
CA GLY A 102 6.99 6.63 7.68
C GLY A 102 5.70 6.99 6.93
N LEU A 103 5.72 6.88 5.59
CA LEU A 103 4.65 7.40 4.75
C LEU A 103 3.27 6.83 5.12
N GLY A 104 3.14 5.51 5.25
CA GLY A 104 1.86 4.87 5.56
C GLY A 104 1.26 5.35 6.88
N PRO A 105 1.98 5.26 8.00
CA PRO A 105 1.50 5.74 9.29
C PRO A 105 1.16 7.24 9.30
N MET A 106 2.01 8.10 8.75
CA MET A 106 1.79 9.56 8.77
C MET A 106 0.62 9.97 7.87
N ALA A 107 0.53 9.43 6.65
CA ALA A 107 -0.62 9.62 5.78
C ALA A 107 -1.91 9.05 6.40
N GLY A 108 -1.82 7.96 7.16
CA GLY A 108 -2.95 7.42 7.93
C GLY A 108 -3.45 8.38 9.00
N GLN A 109 -2.55 9.05 9.71
CA GLN A 109 -2.93 10.10 10.67
C GLN A 109 -3.50 11.33 9.96
N ALA A 110 -2.94 11.72 8.80
CA ALA A 110 -3.52 12.77 7.97
C ALA A 110 -4.98 12.42 7.58
N HIS A 111 -5.26 11.18 7.14
CA HIS A 111 -6.64 10.74 6.90
C HIS A 111 -7.51 10.87 8.15
N HIS A 112 -7.00 10.47 9.31
CA HIS A 112 -7.77 10.52 10.56
C HIS A 112 -8.19 11.95 10.91
N PHE A 113 -7.25 12.90 10.89
CA PHE A 113 -7.49 14.27 11.34
C PHE A 113 -7.95 15.22 10.22
N ALA A 114 -7.71 14.92 8.95
CA ALA A 114 -8.13 15.80 7.85
C ALA A 114 -9.43 15.35 7.18
N LYS A 115 -9.68 14.03 7.11
CA LYS A 115 -10.82 13.46 6.38
C LYS A 115 -11.93 12.94 7.30
N PHE A 116 -11.55 12.15 8.33
CA PHE A 116 -12.55 11.44 9.14
C PHE A 116 -12.98 12.22 10.39
N ASN A 117 -12.09 12.99 10.98
CA ASN A 117 -12.34 13.73 12.23
C ASN A 117 -11.73 15.14 12.17
N PRO A 118 -12.11 15.99 11.19
CA PRO A 118 -11.43 17.27 10.94
C PRO A 118 -11.56 18.29 12.09
N GLU A 119 -12.56 18.13 12.95
CA GLU A 119 -12.86 19.05 14.05
C GLU A 119 -12.18 18.67 15.37
N VAL A 120 -11.55 17.48 15.46
CA VAL A 120 -11.01 16.97 16.73
C VAL A 120 -9.77 17.74 17.18
N SER A 121 -8.87 18.08 16.25
CA SER A 121 -7.65 18.80 16.56
C SER A 121 -7.07 19.47 15.30
N VAL A 122 -7.12 20.79 15.27
CA VAL A 122 -6.48 21.58 14.18
C VAL A 122 -4.97 21.35 14.20
N TYR A 123 -4.35 21.37 15.37
CA TYR A 123 -2.90 21.14 15.49
C TYR A 123 -2.45 19.77 14.94
N ALA A 124 -3.14 18.70 15.31
CA ALA A 124 -2.78 17.37 14.80
C ALA A 124 -3.02 17.25 13.29
N LYS A 125 -4.11 17.85 12.78
CA LYS A 125 -4.40 17.92 11.34
C LYS A 125 -3.25 18.57 10.58
N GLU A 126 -2.83 19.77 10.97
CA GLU A 126 -1.75 20.52 10.34
C GLU A 126 -0.43 19.73 10.43
N LEU A 127 -0.07 19.24 11.61
CA LEU A 127 1.15 18.45 11.86
C LEU A 127 1.26 17.26 10.92
N TYR A 128 0.19 16.47 10.77
CA TYR A 128 0.25 15.25 9.94
C TYR A 128 0.12 15.54 8.44
N ILE A 129 -0.56 16.60 8.04
CA ILE A 129 -0.55 17.06 6.65
C ILE A 129 0.87 17.52 6.27
N ASP A 130 1.51 18.35 7.10
CA ASP A 130 2.85 18.87 6.84
C ASP A 130 3.88 17.75 6.78
N GLU A 131 3.83 16.78 7.70
CA GLU A 131 4.73 15.62 7.66
C GLU A 131 4.47 14.75 6.42
N THR A 132 3.20 14.53 6.05
CA THR A 132 2.86 13.81 4.81
C THR A 132 3.40 14.55 3.60
N LYS A 133 3.23 15.88 3.54
CA LYS A 133 3.77 16.73 2.47
C LYS A 133 5.30 16.64 2.38
N ARG A 134 5.99 16.65 3.52
CA ARG A 134 7.45 16.45 3.58
C ARG A 134 7.85 15.08 2.97
N LEU A 135 7.12 14.02 3.29
CA LEU A 135 7.39 12.67 2.76
C LEU A 135 7.12 12.58 1.25
N TYR A 136 6.10 13.28 0.74
CA TYR A 136 5.92 13.42 -0.71
C TYR A 136 7.12 14.13 -1.38
N GLY A 137 7.70 15.15 -0.73
CA GLY A 137 8.92 15.81 -1.18
C GLY A 137 10.10 14.85 -1.26
N VAL A 138 10.28 13.97 -0.26
CA VAL A 138 11.32 12.93 -0.28
C VAL A 138 11.12 11.98 -1.46
N LEU A 139 9.89 11.50 -1.66
CA LEU A 139 9.55 10.63 -2.79
C LEU A 139 9.76 11.34 -4.15
N ASN A 140 9.38 12.62 -4.24
CA ASN A 140 9.53 13.42 -5.46
C ASN A 140 10.98 13.57 -5.86
N THR A 141 11.87 13.78 -4.89
CA THR A 141 13.33 13.85 -5.12
C THR A 141 13.88 12.49 -5.54
N GLN A 142 13.44 11.40 -4.89
CA GLN A 142 13.89 10.04 -5.26
C GLN A 142 13.51 9.65 -6.68
N LEU A 143 12.35 10.13 -7.16
CA LEU A 143 11.83 9.84 -8.50
C LEU A 143 12.38 10.79 -9.59
N GLU A 144 13.31 11.69 -9.26
CA GLU A 144 13.92 12.56 -10.25
C GLU A 144 14.72 11.75 -11.28
N GLY A 145 14.32 11.85 -12.56
CA GLY A 145 14.94 11.10 -13.66
C GLY A 145 14.69 9.60 -13.67
N LYS A 146 13.77 9.10 -12.83
CA LYS A 146 13.45 7.66 -12.71
C LYS A 146 11.98 7.39 -12.96
N ASP A 147 11.69 6.22 -13.55
CA ASP A 147 10.32 5.75 -13.75
C ASP A 147 9.74 5.07 -12.50
N TYR A 148 10.60 4.50 -11.65
CA TYR A 148 10.25 3.79 -10.41
C TYR A 148 11.20 4.15 -9.27
N ILE A 149 10.83 3.82 -8.04
CA ILE A 149 11.59 4.20 -6.83
C ILE A 149 13.05 3.73 -6.88
N ILE A 150 13.32 2.55 -7.46
CA ILE A 150 14.65 1.95 -7.55
C ILE A 150 15.06 1.60 -9.01
N ASP A 151 14.62 2.39 -9.97
CA ASP A 151 14.84 2.23 -11.42
C ASP A 151 14.06 1.05 -12.07
N GLU A 152 13.56 0.09 -11.32
CA GLU A 152 12.69 -1.01 -11.76
C GLU A 152 11.45 -1.12 -10.86
N PHE A 153 10.32 -1.52 -11.45
CA PHE A 153 9.08 -1.70 -10.69
C PHE A 153 9.23 -2.80 -9.65
N SER A 154 8.97 -2.47 -8.40
CA SER A 154 9.29 -3.31 -7.25
C SER A 154 8.21 -3.27 -6.17
N ILE A 155 8.39 -4.08 -5.14
CA ILE A 155 7.54 -4.05 -3.94
C ILE A 155 7.59 -2.69 -3.21
N ALA A 156 8.61 -1.86 -3.43
CA ALA A 156 8.64 -0.50 -2.89
C ALA A 156 7.57 0.38 -3.55
N ASP A 157 7.40 0.26 -4.88
CA ASP A 157 6.35 0.96 -5.63
C ASP A 157 4.96 0.42 -5.25
N ILE A 158 4.80 -0.91 -5.19
CA ILE A 158 3.54 -1.57 -4.82
C ILE A 158 3.10 -1.17 -3.40
N ALA A 159 4.05 -1.01 -2.47
CA ALA A 159 3.74 -0.57 -1.12
C ALA A 159 3.34 0.90 -1.04
N THR A 160 3.98 1.75 -1.85
CA THR A 160 3.87 3.21 -1.77
C THR A 160 2.64 3.72 -2.54
N TRP A 161 2.41 3.21 -3.73
CA TRP A 161 1.39 3.71 -4.66
C TRP A 161 -0.04 3.77 -4.07
N PRO A 162 -0.54 2.77 -3.33
CA PRO A 162 -1.90 2.82 -2.79
C PRO A 162 -2.12 3.94 -1.77
N TRP A 163 -1.05 4.39 -1.10
CA TRP A 163 -1.11 5.51 -0.18
C TRP A 163 -1.12 6.85 -0.92
N ILE A 164 -0.33 6.97 -1.99
CA ILE A 164 -0.37 8.14 -2.88
C ILE A 164 -1.73 8.25 -3.57
N SER A 165 -2.41 7.15 -3.89
CA SER A 165 -3.76 7.17 -4.48
C SER A 165 -4.84 7.82 -3.59
N ARG A 166 -4.49 8.24 -2.38
CA ARG A 166 -5.36 8.96 -1.44
C ARG A 166 -4.91 10.41 -1.20
N PHE A 167 -4.14 10.99 -2.11
CA PHE A 167 -3.59 12.34 -2.01
C PHE A 167 -4.65 13.40 -1.66
N GLU A 168 -5.87 13.31 -2.22
CA GLU A 168 -6.96 14.23 -1.91
C GLU A 168 -7.38 14.18 -0.42
N TRP A 169 -7.38 12.96 0.18
CA TRP A 169 -7.73 12.78 1.60
C TRP A 169 -6.64 13.34 2.53
N GLN A 170 -5.43 13.46 2.02
CA GLN A 170 -4.25 14.01 2.69
C GLN A 170 -4.12 15.52 2.46
N GLN A 171 -5.04 16.11 1.67
CA GLN A 171 -4.99 17.52 1.23
C GLN A 171 -3.69 17.88 0.49
N ILE A 172 -3.19 16.95 -0.32
CA ILE A 172 -2.00 17.13 -1.16
C ILE A 172 -2.44 17.43 -2.60
N ASP A 173 -1.81 18.42 -3.22
CA ASP A 173 -1.89 18.66 -4.67
C ASP A 173 -0.69 17.98 -5.34
N LEU A 174 -0.95 17.03 -6.25
CA LEU A 174 0.11 16.34 -6.98
C LEU A 174 0.87 17.25 -7.94
N ASN A 175 0.32 18.42 -8.31
CA ASN A 175 1.03 19.41 -9.12
C ASN A 175 2.25 19.99 -8.39
N ASP A 176 2.26 20.00 -7.05
CA ASP A 176 3.42 20.38 -6.25
C ASP A 176 4.57 19.34 -6.32
N PHE A 177 4.30 18.13 -6.82
CA PHE A 177 5.20 16.97 -6.84
C PHE A 177 5.23 16.29 -8.22
N PRO A 178 5.79 16.95 -9.27
CA PRO A 178 5.63 16.48 -10.66
C PRO A 178 6.22 15.08 -10.94
N ASN A 179 7.28 14.67 -10.23
CA ASN A 179 7.84 13.33 -10.38
C ASN A 179 6.92 12.27 -9.76
N VAL A 180 6.31 12.58 -8.59
CA VAL A 180 5.30 11.71 -7.97
C VAL A 180 4.07 11.60 -8.86
N GLN A 181 3.60 12.71 -9.43
CA GLN A 181 2.44 12.71 -10.33
C GLN A 181 2.69 11.83 -11.57
N ARG A 182 3.84 12.01 -12.24
CA ARG A 182 4.25 11.17 -13.37
C ARG A 182 4.29 9.68 -13.00
N TRP A 183 4.98 9.34 -11.92
CA TRP A 183 5.11 7.99 -11.40
C TRP A 183 3.75 7.39 -11.03
N TYR A 184 2.90 8.16 -10.35
CA TYR A 184 1.55 7.75 -9.95
C TYR A 184 0.70 7.37 -11.16
N GLN A 185 0.67 8.22 -12.18
CA GLN A 185 -0.11 8.01 -13.41
C GLN A 185 0.43 6.83 -14.23
N ASN A 186 1.74 6.64 -14.28
CA ASN A 186 2.35 5.50 -14.98
C ASN A 186 1.96 4.16 -14.34
N ILE A 187 1.98 4.09 -13.02
CA ILE A 187 1.60 2.87 -12.30
C ILE A 187 0.10 2.63 -12.38
N ALA A 188 -0.73 3.67 -12.30
CA ALA A 188 -2.18 3.56 -12.41
C ALA A 188 -2.66 2.88 -13.70
N ARG A 189 -1.89 3.00 -14.80
CA ARG A 189 -2.19 2.39 -16.10
C ARG A 189 -1.87 0.89 -16.20
N ARG A 190 -1.29 0.31 -15.17
CA ARG A 190 -0.99 -1.12 -15.14
C ARG A 190 -2.28 -1.91 -14.91
N PRO A 191 -2.63 -2.89 -15.79
CA PRO A 191 -3.89 -3.64 -15.64
C PRO A 191 -4.02 -4.34 -14.28
N ALA A 192 -2.91 -4.87 -13.74
CA ALA A 192 -2.89 -5.51 -12.42
C ALA A 192 -3.12 -4.52 -11.27
N VAL A 193 -2.69 -3.27 -11.42
CA VAL A 193 -2.94 -2.21 -10.44
C VAL A 193 -4.41 -1.84 -10.43
N GLU A 194 -5.02 -1.68 -11.60
CA GLU A 194 -6.45 -1.44 -11.73
C GLU A 194 -7.27 -2.58 -11.12
N ALA A 195 -6.99 -3.82 -11.51
CA ALA A 195 -7.68 -5.00 -10.98
C ALA A 195 -7.55 -5.09 -9.45
N GLY A 196 -6.31 -5.02 -8.92
CA GLY A 196 -6.05 -5.10 -7.49
C GLY A 196 -6.60 -3.93 -6.68
N TYR A 197 -6.78 -2.75 -7.30
CA TYR A 197 -7.37 -1.59 -6.64
C TYR A 197 -8.83 -1.82 -6.24
N HIS A 198 -9.54 -2.65 -7.00
CA HIS A 198 -10.96 -2.94 -6.82
C HIS A 198 -11.24 -4.17 -5.93
N VAL A 199 -10.22 -4.84 -5.42
CA VAL A 199 -10.38 -5.99 -4.51
C VAL A 199 -10.59 -5.50 -3.06
N PRO A 200 -11.50 -6.12 -2.28
CA PRO A 200 -12.38 -7.26 -2.60
C PRO A 200 -13.64 -6.85 -3.36
N ASN A 201 -13.95 -5.57 -3.44
CA ASN A 201 -15.11 -5.01 -4.13
C ASN A 201 -14.76 -3.64 -4.70
N PHE A 202 -15.38 -3.27 -5.81
CA PHE A 202 -15.30 -1.92 -6.34
C PHE A 202 -15.84 -0.90 -5.33
N ILE A 203 -15.07 0.14 -5.05
CA ILE A 203 -15.45 1.24 -4.15
C ILE A 203 -15.52 2.56 -4.91
N SER A 204 -14.52 2.86 -5.71
CA SER A 204 -14.40 4.10 -6.51
C SER A 204 -13.34 3.91 -7.57
N ASP A 205 -13.38 4.72 -8.62
CA ASP A 205 -12.31 4.84 -9.59
C ASP A 205 -11.00 5.27 -8.93
N ILE A 206 -9.89 5.05 -9.63
CA ILE A 206 -8.57 5.53 -9.21
C ILE A 206 -8.57 7.06 -9.36
N PRO A 207 -8.30 7.85 -8.29
CA PRO A 207 -8.34 9.30 -8.35
C PRO A 207 -7.31 9.88 -9.34
N GLY A 208 -7.71 10.87 -10.13
CA GLY A 208 -6.80 11.61 -11.02
C GLY A 208 -6.27 10.82 -12.23
N VAL A 209 -7.00 9.76 -12.65
CA VAL A 209 -6.64 8.92 -13.81
C VAL A 209 -7.78 8.90 -14.80
#